data_6ac1a1aa46ce08cd07c943868b491142
#
_entry.id   6ac1a1aa46ce08cd07c943868b491142
#
_cell.length_a   1.000
_cell.length_b   1.000
_cell.length_c   1.000
_cell.angle_alpha   90.00
_cell.angle_beta   90.00
_cell.angle_gamma   90.00
#
_symmetry.space_group_name_H-M   'P 1'
#
loop_
_entity.id
_entity.type
_entity.pdbx_description
1 polymer ?
#
loop_
_entity_poly.entity_id
_entity_poly.type
_entity_poly.pdbx_seq_one_letter_code
_entity_poly.pdbx_strand_id
1 'polypeptide(L)'
;MMDELRQQAERFGTDVRNGEITSVDFSKRPFTATTDDGTAIKADTVIIATGASAKYLGIDDEQRYAGRGVSACATCDGFFYRKKTVAVVGGGDTACEEASYLSNLADKVYMIVRKDYLRASKVMQRRVMENQKIEIFFNTNTVGLFGDAKVEGAHLVRFKGTDREETFDIAIDGFFLGIGHRPNTDIFANQIALDEQGYIKTDGVT
;
A
#
# COMPACT_ATOMS: atom_id res chain seq x y z
N MET A 1 20.25 -3.96 9.99
CA MET A 1 19.30 -2.88 10.40
C MET A 1 18.26 -3.37 11.42
N MET A 2 17.37 -4.35 11.13
CA MET A 2 16.37 -4.80 12.13
C MET A 2 17.02 -5.41 13.37
N ASP A 3 18.04 -6.25 13.20
CA ASP A 3 18.78 -6.83 14.34
C ASP A 3 19.52 -5.80 15.17
N GLU A 4 20.05 -4.75 14.55
CA GLU A 4 20.70 -3.65 15.26
C GLU A 4 19.70 -2.84 16.10
N LEU A 5 18.50 -2.56 15.53
CA LEU A 5 17.42 -1.90 16.26
C LEU A 5 16.95 -2.74 17.45
N ARG A 6 16.83 -4.06 17.26
CA ARG A 6 16.51 -4.99 18.33
C ARG A 6 17.59 -4.94 19.45
N GLN A 7 18.85 -5.08 19.09
CA GLN A 7 19.97 -5.03 20.05
C GLN A 7 20.01 -3.68 20.79
N GLN A 8 19.67 -2.58 20.10
CA GLN A 8 19.57 -1.28 20.73
C GLN A 8 18.47 -1.25 21.77
N ALA A 9 17.29 -1.78 21.49
CA ALA A 9 16.18 -1.85 22.45
C ALA A 9 16.55 -2.73 23.65
N GLU A 10 17.10 -3.93 23.40
CA GLU A 10 17.53 -4.86 24.43
C GLU A 10 18.61 -4.26 25.35
N ARG A 11 19.52 -3.44 24.82
CA ARG A 11 20.54 -2.71 25.59
C ARG A 11 19.94 -1.80 26.66
N PHE A 12 18.74 -1.27 26.42
CA PHE A 12 18.00 -0.44 27.38
C PHE A 12 16.99 -1.24 28.21
N GLY A 13 17.12 -2.56 28.24
CA GLY A 13 16.33 -3.43 29.12
C GLY A 13 14.99 -3.86 28.53
N THR A 14 14.77 -3.66 27.21
CA THR A 14 13.56 -4.14 26.56
C THR A 14 13.60 -5.67 26.41
N ASP A 15 12.55 -6.34 26.86
CA ASP A 15 12.35 -7.78 26.59
C ASP A 15 11.66 -7.91 25.21
N VAL A 16 12.44 -8.25 24.20
CA VAL A 16 11.95 -8.42 22.82
C VAL A 16 11.56 -9.87 22.59
N ARG A 17 10.26 -10.12 22.43
CA ARG A 17 9.70 -11.45 22.19
C ARG A 17 9.22 -11.59 20.76
N ASN A 18 9.38 -12.77 20.19
CA ASN A 18 8.73 -13.17 18.95
C ASN A 18 7.36 -13.76 19.29
N GLY A 19 6.36 -13.45 18.48
CA GLY A 19 4.98 -13.94 18.63
C GLY A 19 3.99 -12.97 18.04
N GLU A 20 2.77 -13.39 17.92
CA GLU A 20 1.66 -12.57 17.42
C GLU A 20 0.66 -12.31 18.56
N ILE A 21 0.22 -11.07 18.71
CA ILE A 21 -0.89 -10.74 19.62
C ILE A 21 -2.19 -11.02 18.87
N THR A 22 -2.98 -11.95 19.39
CA THR A 22 -4.24 -12.40 18.77
C THR A 22 -5.47 -11.70 19.34
N SER A 23 -5.39 -11.19 20.58
CA SER A 23 -6.47 -10.42 21.20
C SER A 23 -5.96 -9.48 22.29
N VAL A 24 -6.77 -8.45 22.59
CA VAL A 24 -6.50 -7.50 23.66
C VAL A 24 -7.75 -7.25 24.50
N ASP A 25 -7.55 -6.91 25.78
CA ASP A 25 -8.59 -6.41 26.68
C ASP A 25 -8.09 -5.10 27.32
N PHE A 26 -8.68 -4.00 26.89
CA PHE A 26 -8.40 -2.64 27.38
C PHE A 26 -9.50 -2.12 28.32
N SER A 27 -10.44 -2.97 28.76
CA SER A 27 -11.56 -2.58 29.60
C SER A 27 -11.15 -2.13 31.00
N LYS A 28 -10.03 -2.66 31.53
CA LYS A 28 -9.50 -2.33 32.86
C LYS A 28 -7.97 -2.47 32.91
N ARG A 29 -7.35 -1.74 33.82
CA ARG A 29 -5.92 -1.88 34.08
C ARG A 29 -5.64 -2.93 35.18
N PRO A 30 -4.52 -3.66 35.07
CA PRO A 30 -3.59 -3.69 33.94
C PRO A 30 -4.29 -4.24 32.66
N PHE A 31 -3.99 -3.64 31.50
CA PHE A 31 -4.44 -4.13 30.22
C PHE A 31 -3.88 -5.53 29.95
N THR A 32 -4.60 -6.32 29.18
CA THR A 32 -4.16 -7.66 28.83
C THR A 32 -4.01 -7.79 27.32
N ALA A 33 -2.89 -8.35 26.87
CA ALA A 33 -2.65 -8.78 25.51
C ALA A 33 -2.40 -10.30 25.51
N THR A 34 -3.06 -11.04 24.61
CA THR A 34 -2.92 -12.49 24.51
C THR A 34 -2.15 -12.83 23.24
N THR A 35 -1.12 -13.64 23.37
CA THR A 35 -0.29 -14.13 22.28
C THR A 35 -0.93 -15.35 21.60
N ASP A 36 -0.40 -15.73 20.43
CA ASP A 36 -0.82 -16.88 19.65
C ASP A 36 -0.66 -18.22 20.38
N ASP A 37 0.29 -18.33 21.31
CA ASP A 37 0.48 -19.49 22.19
C ASP A 37 -0.44 -19.48 23.44
N GLY A 38 -1.30 -18.46 23.57
CA GLY A 38 -2.24 -18.30 24.67
C GLY A 38 -1.65 -17.64 25.92
N THR A 39 -0.42 -17.16 25.88
CA THR A 39 0.19 -16.44 27.02
C THR A 39 -0.47 -15.07 27.19
N ALA A 40 -0.88 -14.74 28.42
CA ALA A 40 -1.44 -13.44 28.76
C ALA A 40 -0.34 -12.49 29.28
N ILE A 41 -0.12 -11.40 28.57
CA ILE A 41 0.80 -10.33 28.96
C ILE A 41 -0.02 -9.19 29.58
N LYS A 42 0.37 -8.76 30.79
CA LYS A 42 -0.30 -7.64 31.44
C LYS A 42 0.59 -6.41 31.45
N ALA A 43 0.01 -5.23 31.16
CA ALA A 43 0.69 -3.95 31.11
C ALA A 43 -0.20 -2.80 31.60
N ASP A 44 0.35 -1.84 32.27
CA ASP A 44 -0.35 -0.62 32.72
C ASP A 44 -0.51 0.37 31.53
N THR A 45 0.38 0.29 30.54
CA THR A 45 0.36 1.11 29.32
C THR A 45 0.67 0.24 28.11
N VAL A 46 0.11 0.59 26.94
CA VAL A 46 0.32 -0.12 25.68
C VAL A 46 0.61 0.91 24.58
N ILE A 47 1.61 0.63 23.76
CA ILE A 47 1.88 1.35 22.53
C ILE A 47 1.49 0.45 21.37
N ILE A 48 0.53 0.90 20.53
CA ILE A 48 0.10 0.19 19.34
C ILE A 48 0.97 0.65 18.17
N ALA A 49 1.76 -0.26 17.60
CA ALA A 49 2.66 -0.01 16.49
C ALA A 49 2.54 -1.11 15.43
N THR A 50 1.31 -1.54 15.12
CA THR A 50 1.02 -2.68 14.24
C THR A 50 1.12 -2.34 12.76
N GLY A 51 1.27 -1.07 12.40
CA GLY A 51 1.44 -0.62 11.03
C GLY A 51 0.20 -0.83 10.16
N ALA A 52 0.43 -0.94 8.86
CA ALA A 52 -0.61 -1.14 7.85
C ALA A 52 -0.08 -2.02 6.73
N SER A 53 -0.95 -2.79 6.13
CA SER A 53 -0.66 -3.65 4.97
C SER A 53 -1.09 -2.99 3.69
N ALA A 54 -0.30 -3.10 2.63
CA ALA A 54 -0.67 -2.61 1.31
C ALA A 54 -1.93 -3.30 0.81
N LYS A 55 -2.79 -2.54 0.13
CA LYS A 55 -3.93 -3.12 -0.59
C LYS A 55 -3.48 -3.64 -1.94
N TYR A 56 -4.08 -4.74 -2.36
CA TYR A 56 -3.88 -5.38 -3.65
C TYR A 56 -5.18 -5.33 -4.45
N LEU A 57 -5.10 -5.50 -5.78
CA LEU A 57 -6.27 -5.58 -6.65
C LEU A 57 -7.00 -6.91 -6.49
N GLY A 58 -6.29 -7.95 -6.04
CA GLY A 58 -6.80 -9.30 -5.89
C GLY A 58 -6.73 -10.13 -7.19
N ILE A 59 -5.81 -9.79 -8.08
CA ILE A 59 -5.49 -10.59 -9.26
C ILE A 59 -4.33 -11.55 -8.94
N ASP A 60 -4.37 -12.77 -9.44
CA ASP A 60 -3.40 -13.83 -9.09
C ASP A 60 -1.96 -13.46 -9.47
N ASP A 61 -1.81 -12.69 -10.54
CA ASP A 61 -0.50 -12.26 -11.05
C ASP A 61 0.26 -11.34 -10.07
N GLU A 62 -0.42 -10.65 -9.15
CA GLU A 62 0.22 -9.79 -8.16
C GLU A 62 1.18 -10.57 -7.27
N GLN A 63 0.76 -11.76 -6.82
CA GLN A 63 1.61 -12.64 -6.03
C GLN A 63 2.70 -13.29 -6.88
N ARG A 64 2.37 -13.70 -8.10
CA ARG A 64 3.33 -14.29 -9.04
C ARG A 64 4.52 -13.36 -9.28
N TYR A 65 4.26 -12.07 -9.41
CA TYR A 65 5.28 -11.07 -9.72
C TYR A 65 5.71 -10.22 -8.51
N ALA A 66 5.33 -10.57 -7.29
CA ALA A 66 5.80 -9.90 -6.08
C ALA A 66 7.33 -9.88 -6.01
N GLY A 67 7.94 -8.69 -5.89
CA GLY A 67 9.40 -8.50 -5.95
C GLY A 67 10.02 -8.74 -7.33
N ARG A 68 9.21 -9.02 -8.36
CA ARG A 68 9.66 -9.23 -9.74
C ARG A 68 8.89 -8.33 -10.72
N GLY A 69 8.60 -7.13 -10.29
CA GLY A 69 7.90 -6.12 -11.09
C GLY A 69 6.68 -5.54 -10.40
N VAL A 70 6.05 -6.23 -9.44
CA VAL A 70 4.96 -5.70 -8.62
C VAL A 70 5.50 -5.15 -7.31
N SER A 71 5.14 -3.89 -7.00
CA SER A 71 5.52 -3.20 -5.76
C SER A 71 4.33 -2.37 -5.22
N ALA A 72 4.31 -2.16 -3.92
CA ALA A 72 3.39 -1.25 -3.23
C ALA A 72 4.13 -0.04 -2.59
N CYS A 73 5.38 0.20 -3.00
CA CYS A 73 6.20 1.28 -2.45
C CYS A 73 7.12 1.87 -3.53
N ALA A 74 6.71 2.97 -4.13
CA ALA A 74 7.50 3.62 -5.18
C ALA A 74 8.84 4.16 -4.64
N THR A 75 8.88 4.67 -3.43
CA THR A 75 10.12 5.18 -2.81
C THR A 75 11.09 4.06 -2.45
N CYS A 76 10.59 2.85 -2.15
CA CYS A 76 11.44 1.69 -1.86
C CYS A 76 12.09 1.12 -3.13
N ASP A 77 11.30 0.94 -4.18
CA ASP A 77 11.69 0.15 -5.34
C ASP A 77 11.90 0.97 -6.62
N GLY A 78 11.45 2.22 -6.65
CA GLY A 78 11.46 3.06 -7.85
C GLY A 78 12.84 3.21 -8.50
N PHE A 79 13.92 3.14 -7.71
CA PHE A 79 15.29 3.23 -8.22
C PHE A 79 15.62 2.13 -9.23
N PHE A 80 15.06 0.92 -9.08
CA PHE A 80 15.28 -0.20 -10.00
C PHE A 80 14.62 0.00 -11.38
N TYR A 81 13.74 1.01 -11.48
CA TYR A 81 12.98 1.33 -12.70
C TYR A 81 13.45 2.61 -13.40
N ARG A 82 14.68 3.03 -13.14
CA ARG A 82 15.29 4.17 -13.86
C ARG A 82 15.35 3.87 -15.36
N LYS A 83 14.92 4.88 -16.15
CA LYS A 83 14.87 4.79 -17.62
C LYS A 83 14.02 3.63 -18.16
N LYS A 84 12.97 3.26 -17.41
CA LYS A 84 12.02 2.22 -17.77
C LYS A 84 10.61 2.79 -17.85
N THR A 85 9.68 1.98 -18.34
CA THR A 85 8.26 2.29 -18.35
C THR A 85 7.58 1.61 -17.19
N VAL A 86 6.80 2.33 -16.39
CA VAL A 86 6.10 1.79 -15.23
C VAL A 86 4.63 2.16 -15.23
N ALA A 87 3.82 1.40 -14.53
CA ALA A 87 2.42 1.73 -14.27
C ALA A 87 2.19 1.93 -12.77
N VAL A 88 1.32 2.89 -12.42
CA VAL A 88 0.82 3.15 -11.07
C VAL A 88 -0.70 3.00 -11.10
N VAL A 89 -1.24 2.11 -10.27
CA VAL A 89 -2.69 1.95 -10.13
C VAL A 89 -3.20 2.79 -8.98
N GLY A 90 -4.21 3.60 -9.25
CA GLY A 90 -4.85 4.43 -8.24
C GLY A 90 -5.15 5.84 -8.74
N GLY A 91 -5.98 6.56 -7.99
CA GLY A 91 -6.38 7.94 -8.34
C GLY A 91 -6.49 8.85 -7.12
N GLY A 92 -5.96 8.45 -5.97
CA GLY A 92 -5.84 9.26 -4.75
C GLY A 92 -4.48 9.94 -4.65
N ASP A 93 -4.26 10.68 -3.55
CA ASP A 93 -3.00 11.40 -3.31
C ASP A 93 -1.79 10.47 -3.36
N THR A 94 -1.85 9.29 -2.72
CA THR A 94 -0.77 8.29 -2.76
C THR A 94 -0.36 7.93 -4.19
N ALA A 95 -1.34 7.61 -5.06
CA ALA A 95 -1.03 7.25 -6.45
C ALA A 95 -0.41 8.41 -7.21
N CYS A 96 -0.88 9.64 -6.98
CA CYS A 96 -0.33 10.84 -7.61
C CYS A 96 1.09 11.16 -7.11
N GLU A 97 1.35 10.96 -5.82
CA GLU A 97 2.69 11.10 -5.24
C GLU A 97 3.66 10.07 -5.81
N GLU A 98 3.26 8.80 -5.85
CA GLU A 98 4.07 7.72 -6.42
C GLU A 98 4.36 7.95 -7.91
N ALA A 99 3.34 8.32 -8.70
CA ALA A 99 3.52 8.62 -10.12
C ALA A 99 4.45 9.82 -10.33
N SER A 100 4.31 10.86 -9.52
CA SER A 100 5.19 12.04 -9.57
C SER A 100 6.63 11.67 -9.19
N TYR A 101 6.82 10.85 -8.16
CA TYR A 101 8.13 10.38 -7.76
C TYR A 101 8.80 9.53 -8.86
N LEU A 102 8.05 8.54 -9.37
CA LEU A 102 8.54 7.65 -10.42
C LEU A 102 8.85 8.39 -11.72
N SER A 103 8.13 9.46 -12.06
CA SER A 103 8.42 10.28 -13.25
C SER A 103 9.79 10.93 -13.24
N ASN A 104 10.41 11.13 -12.07
CA ASN A 104 11.79 11.62 -11.96
C ASN A 104 12.83 10.53 -12.26
N LEU A 105 12.45 9.27 -12.22
CA LEU A 105 13.33 8.12 -12.42
C LEU A 105 13.08 7.42 -13.76
N ALA A 106 11.82 7.13 -14.04
CA ALA A 106 11.37 6.43 -15.24
C ALA A 106 11.34 7.34 -16.47
N ASP A 107 11.33 6.73 -17.64
CA ASP A 107 11.12 7.44 -18.90
C ASP A 107 9.63 7.70 -19.15
N LYS A 108 8.76 6.78 -18.73
CA LYS A 108 7.30 6.87 -18.86
C LYS A 108 6.60 6.30 -17.64
N VAL A 109 5.53 6.95 -17.21
CA VAL A 109 4.63 6.48 -16.15
C VAL A 109 3.20 6.45 -16.68
N TYR A 110 2.55 5.30 -16.62
CA TYR A 110 1.12 5.16 -16.85
C TYR A 110 0.39 5.21 -15.51
N MET A 111 -0.62 6.06 -15.36
CA MET A 111 -1.55 5.99 -14.24
C MET A 111 -2.83 5.29 -14.69
N ILE A 112 -3.20 4.22 -13.99
CA ILE A 112 -4.42 3.44 -14.28
C ILE A 112 -5.47 3.82 -13.24
N VAL A 113 -6.52 4.51 -13.68
CA VAL A 113 -7.54 5.12 -12.82
C VAL A 113 -8.91 4.55 -13.14
N ARG A 114 -9.53 3.86 -12.18
CA ARG A 114 -10.83 3.21 -12.35
C ARG A 114 -11.98 4.19 -12.64
N LYS A 115 -11.90 5.40 -12.11
CA LYS A 115 -12.89 6.46 -12.29
C LYS A 115 -12.52 7.36 -13.47
N ASP A 116 -13.44 8.22 -13.87
CA ASP A 116 -13.23 9.28 -14.87
C ASP A 116 -12.56 10.54 -14.28
N TYR A 117 -12.20 10.48 -12.99
CA TYR A 117 -11.56 11.58 -12.26
C TYR A 117 -10.56 11.06 -11.22
N LEU A 118 -9.64 11.94 -10.82
CA LEU A 118 -8.73 11.73 -9.70
C LEU A 118 -9.40 12.22 -8.41
N ARG A 119 -9.29 11.42 -7.33
CA ARG A 119 -9.76 11.79 -5.98
C ARG A 119 -8.70 12.55 -5.18
N ALA A 120 -7.51 12.68 -5.71
CA ALA A 120 -6.40 13.39 -5.10
C ALA A 120 -6.73 14.88 -4.87
N SER A 121 -5.97 15.56 -4.03
CA SER A 121 -6.01 17.00 -3.85
C SER A 121 -5.76 17.74 -5.17
N LYS A 122 -6.32 18.93 -5.33
CA LYS A 122 -6.18 19.71 -6.58
C LYS A 122 -4.72 19.98 -6.96
N VAL A 123 -3.85 20.13 -5.97
CA VAL A 123 -2.41 20.32 -6.19
C VAL A 123 -1.79 19.07 -6.81
N MET A 124 -2.13 17.89 -6.28
CA MET A 124 -1.60 16.63 -6.79
C MET A 124 -2.17 16.28 -8.17
N GLN A 125 -3.47 16.55 -8.40
CA GLN A 125 -4.08 16.41 -9.73
C GLN A 125 -3.31 17.23 -10.77
N ARG A 126 -3.07 18.53 -10.50
CA ARG A 126 -2.33 19.40 -11.40
C ARG A 126 -0.92 18.85 -11.68
N ARG A 127 -0.21 18.44 -10.63
CA ARG A 127 1.15 17.90 -10.75
C ARG A 127 1.26 16.72 -11.70
N VAL A 128 0.32 15.78 -11.65
CA VAL A 128 0.34 14.60 -12.53
C VAL A 128 -0.18 14.92 -13.92
N MET A 129 -1.18 15.80 -14.07
CA MET A 129 -1.77 16.16 -15.35
C MET A 129 -0.83 17.02 -16.21
N GLU A 130 -0.01 17.89 -15.60
CA GLU A 130 0.95 18.74 -16.29
C GLU A 130 2.29 18.04 -16.59
N ASN A 131 2.52 16.84 -16.04
CA ASN A 131 3.76 16.11 -16.23
C ASN A 131 3.75 15.33 -17.54
N GLN A 132 4.61 15.71 -18.48
CA GLN A 132 4.70 15.11 -19.83
C GLN A 132 5.11 13.62 -19.83
N LYS A 133 5.71 13.13 -18.75
CA LYS A 133 6.06 11.72 -18.61
C LYS A 133 4.92 10.86 -18.07
N ILE A 134 3.85 11.48 -17.55
CA ILE A 134 2.72 10.78 -16.97
C ILE A 134 1.56 10.77 -17.96
N GLU A 135 1.07 9.58 -18.29
CA GLU A 135 -0.15 9.39 -19.07
C GLU A 135 -1.21 8.71 -18.23
N ILE A 136 -2.43 9.26 -18.21
CA ILE A 136 -3.49 8.79 -17.33
C ILE A 136 -4.57 8.07 -18.15
N PHE A 137 -4.78 6.80 -17.84
CA PHE A 137 -5.89 6.00 -18.38
C PHE A 137 -7.06 6.04 -17.41
N PHE A 138 -8.00 6.94 -17.65
CA PHE A 138 -9.26 7.01 -16.91
C PHE A 138 -10.22 5.88 -17.31
N ASN A 139 -11.20 5.58 -16.42
CA ASN A 139 -12.18 4.52 -16.61
C ASN A 139 -11.55 3.14 -16.90
N THR A 140 -10.33 2.91 -16.42
CA THR A 140 -9.52 1.75 -16.78
C THR A 140 -9.19 0.91 -15.54
N ASN A 141 -9.32 -0.40 -15.67
CA ASN A 141 -8.96 -1.38 -14.66
C ASN A 141 -7.86 -2.29 -15.19
N THR A 142 -6.95 -2.72 -14.31
CA THR A 142 -6.04 -3.83 -14.59
C THR A 142 -6.78 -5.13 -14.34
N VAL A 143 -6.71 -6.06 -15.28
CA VAL A 143 -7.36 -7.39 -15.18
C VAL A 143 -6.36 -8.53 -15.16
N GLY A 144 -5.09 -8.26 -15.44
CA GLY A 144 -4.00 -9.23 -15.38
C GLY A 144 -2.65 -8.56 -15.64
N LEU A 145 -1.58 -9.26 -15.31
CA LEU A 145 -0.21 -8.91 -15.64
C LEU A 145 0.40 -10.06 -16.43
N PHE A 146 1.32 -9.75 -17.31
CA PHE A 146 2.03 -10.77 -18.08
C PHE A 146 3.54 -10.54 -18.11
N GLY A 147 4.26 -11.59 -18.46
CA GLY A 147 5.71 -11.65 -18.55
C GLY A 147 6.18 -13.06 -18.24
N ASP A 148 7.47 -13.29 -18.43
CA ASP A 148 8.09 -14.59 -18.10
C ASP A 148 8.62 -14.57 -16.65
N ALA A 149 9.85 -14.15 -16.45
CA ALA A 149 10.47 -14.13 -15.12
C ALA A 149 10.07 -12.91 -14.28
N LYS A 150 9.61 -11.84 -14.89
CA LYS A 150 9.22 -10.56 -14.30
C LYS A 150 8.02 -9.98 -15.06
N VAL A 151 7.45 -8.88 -14.52
CA VAL A 151 6.44 -8.12 -15.26
C VAL A 151 7.03 -7.55 -16.54
N GLU A 152 6.33 -7.73 -17.65
CA GLU A 152 6.63 -7.18 -18.98
C GLU A 152 5.45 -6.40 -19.55
N GLY A 153 4.26 -6.56 -18.95
CA GLY A 153 3.10 -5.80 -19.33
C GLY A 153 1.88 -6.03 -18.45
N ALA A 154 0.80 -5.31 -18.76
CA ALA A 154 -0.47 -5.41 -18.08
C ALA A 154 -1.62 -5.49 -19.08
N HIS A 155 -2.59 -6.36 -18.80
CA HIS A 155 -3.88 -6.44 -19.49
C HIS A 155 -4.84 -5.44 -18.85
N LEU A 156 -5.37 -4.55 -19.63
CA LEU A 156 -6.26 -3.48 -19.21
C LEU A 156 -7.64 -3.61 -19.85
N VAL A 157 -8.66 -3.20 -19.11
CA VAL A 157 -10.02 -3.04 -19.60
C VAL A 157 -10.52 -1.63 -19.31
N ARG A 158 -10.92 -0.91 -20.34
CA ARG A 158 -11.51 0.43 -20.23
C ARG A 158 -13.03 0.33 -20.36
N PHE A 159 -13.76 1.18 -19.64
CA PHE A 159 -15.23 1.22 -19.60
C PHE A 159 -15.87 -0.13 -19.24
N LYS A 160 -15.22 -0.88 -18.33
CA LYS A 160 -15.63 -2.22 -17.91
C LYS A 160 -17.10 -2.30 -17.54
N GLY A 161 -17.82 -3.27 -18.13
CA GLY A 161 -19.23 -3.52 -17.88
C GLY A 161 -20.18 -2.57 -18.62
N THR A 162 -19.70 -1.86 -19.65
CA THR A 162 -20.53 -1.00 -20.51
C THR A 162 -20.48 -1.47 -21.96
N ASP A 163 -21.35 -0.91 -22.80
CA ASP A 163 -21.37 -1.12 -24.25
C ASP A 163 -20.11 -0.58 -24.97
N ARG A 164 -19.29 0.22 -24.29
CA ARG A 164 -18.03 0.76 -24.78
C ARG A 164 -16.81 0.03 -24.22
N GLU A 165 -17.01 -1.15 -23.61
CA GLU A 165 -15.90 -1.91 -23.07
C GLU A 165 -14.86 -2.25 -24.13
N GLU A 166 -13.61 -1.92 -23.85
CA GLU A 166 -12.47 -2.26 -24.68
C GLU A 166 -11.33 -2.85 -23.86
N THR A 167 -10.64 -3.82 -24.41
CA THR A 167 -9.45 -4.44 -23.80
C THR A 167 -8.21 -4.07 -24.62
N PHE A 168 -7.12 -3.80 -23.92
CA PHE A 168 -5.82 -3.53 -24.54
C PHE A 168 -4.68 -3.85 -23.57
N ASP A 169 -3.51 -4.01 -24.13
CA ASP A 169 -2.29 -4.30 -23.38
C ASP A 169 -1.36 -3.09 -23.39
N ILE A 170 -0.60 -2.95 -22.30
CA ILE A 170 0.50 -2.00 -22.22
C ILE A 170 1.79 -2.74 -21.85
N ALA A 171 2.91 -2.35 -22.47
CA ALA A 171 4.22 -2.83 -22.08
C ALA A 171 4.76 -1.98 -20.90
N ILE A 172 5.17 -2.65 -19.83
CA ILE A 172 5.73 -2.02 -18.62
C ILE A 172 6.81 -2.91 -18.00
N ASP A 173 7.76 -2.31 -17.32
CA ASP A 173 8.78 -3.02 -16.56
C ASP A 173 8.43 -3.15 -15.08
N GLY A 174 7.50 -2.33 -14.59
CA GLY A 174 7.09 -2.29 -13.18
C GLY A 174 5.65 -1.84 -13.00
N PHE A 175 5.00 -2.39 -11.98
CA PHE A 175 3.60 -2.17 -11.65
C PHE A 175 3.49 -1.80 -10.17
N PHE A 176 3.04 -0.58 -9.87
CA PHE A 176 2.98 -0.02 -8.53
C PHE A 176 1.54 0.13 -8.06
N LEU A 177 1.27 -0.29 -6.84
CA LEU A 177 -0.07 -0.34 -6.24
C LEU A 177 -0.32 0.90 -5.36
N GLY A 178 -0.66 2.03 -5.96
CA GLY A 178 -1.02 3.30 -5.30
C GLY A 178 -2.47 3.33 -4.79
N ILE A 179 -3.04 2.17 -4.37
CA ILE A 179 -4.46 2.06 -3.94
C ILE A 179 -4.66 2.15 -2.43
N GLY A 180 -3.59 2.48 -1.70
CA GLY A 180 -3.60 2.73 -0.27
C GLY A 180 -3.32 1.49 0.57
N HIS A 181 -3.49 1.66 1.88
CA HIS A 181 -3.18 0.65 2.88
C HIS A 181 -4.42 0.31 3.71
N ARG A 182 -4.39 -0.84 4.35
CA ARG A 182 -5.33 -1.25 5.40
C ARG A 182 -4.56 -1.27 6.72
N PRO A 183 -4.97 -0.50 7.74
CA PRO A 183 -4.33 -0.55 9.04
C PRO A 183 -4.53 -1.91 9.70
N ASN A 184 -3.51 -2.39 10.41
CA ASN A 184 -3.54 -3.68 11.10
C ASN A 184 -4.14 -3.48 12.51
N THR A 185 -5.42 -3.14 12.56
CA THR A 185 -6.13 -2.72 13.77
C THR A 185 -7.32 -3.62 14.13
N ASP A 186 -7.53 -4.69 13.39
CA ASP A 186 -8.69 -5.58 13.57
C ASP A 186 -8.82 -6.12 15.00
N ILE A 187 -7.69 -6.45 15.65
CA ILE A 187 -7.66 -6.96 17.03
C ILE A 187 -8.07 -5.91 18.07
N PHE A 188 -8.08 -4.63 17.69
CA PHE A 188 -8.50 -3.53 18.58
C PHE A 188 -9.96 -3.12 18.35
N ALA A 189 -10.67 -3.77 17.43
CA ALA A 189 -12.09 -3.50 17.18
C ALA A 189 -12.89 -3.63 18.48
N ASN A 190 -13.78 -2.67 18.76
CA ASN A 190 -14.56 -2.57 19.98
C ASN A 190 -13.76 -2.29 21.29
N GLN A 191 -12.44 -2.15 21.24
CA GLN A 191 -11.59 -1.78 22.37
C GLN A 191 -11.19 -0.30 22.33
N ILE A 192 -11.00 0.24 21.12
CA ILE A 192 -10.65 1.64 20.88
C ILE A 192 -11.46 2.18 19.70
N ALA A 193 -11.61 3.50 19.63
CA ALA A 193 -12.34 4.13 18.52
C ALA A 193 -11.53 4.08 17.21
N LEU A 194 -12.13 3.53 16.16
CA LEU A 194 -11.59 3.50 14.80
C LEU A 194 -12.42 4.41 13.89
N ASP A 195 -11.81 4.94 12.83
CA ASP A 195 -12.51 5.65 11.77
C ASP A 195 -13.12 4.66 10.74
N GLU A 196 -13.81 5.19 9.74
CA GLU A 196 -14.44 4.41 8.68
C GLU A 196 -13.45 3.61 7.82
N GLN A 197 -12.16 3.96 7.86
CA GLN A 197 -11.09 3.30 7.13
C GLN A 197 -10.31 2.32 8.00
N GLY A 198 -10.65 2.23 9.30
CA GLY A 198 -10.02 1.36 10.27
C GLY A 198 -8.81 1.96 11.00
N TYR A 199 -8.48 3.23 10.76
CA TYR A 199 -7.40 3.89 11.52
C TYR A 199 -7.88 4.28 12.91
N ILE A 200 -6.95 4.26 13.87
CA ILE A 200 -7.20 4.69 15.25
C ILE A 200 -7.54 6.17 15.26
N LYS A 201 -8.69 6.53 15.84
CA LYS A 201 -9.05 7.93 16.05
C LYS A 201 -8.19 8.53 17.14
N THR A 202 -7.57 9.67 16.83
CA THR A 202 -6.83 10.48 17.80
C THR A 202 -7.61 11.74 18.10
N ASP A 203 -7.41 12.29 19.29
CA ASP A 203 -8.04 13.55 19.72
C ASP A 203 -7.29 14.80 19.21
N GLY A 204 -6.18 14.61 18.53
CA GLY A 204 -5.36 15.67 17.95
C GLY A 204 -4.60 16.52 19.00
N VAL A 205 -4.49 16.06 20.24
CA VAL A 205 -3.89 16.81 21.37
C VAL A 205 -2.44 16.37 21.64
N THR A 206 -1.87 15.45 20.90
CA THR A 206 -0.46 15.02 21.08
C THR A 206 0.36 15.19 19.82
#